data_d063aca50c93a251008ed9c7a63dcb18
#
_entry.id   d063aca50c93a251008ed9c7a63dcb18
#
_cell.length_a   1.000
_cell.length_b   1.000
_cell.length_c   1.000
_cell.angle_alpha   90.00
_cell.angle_beta   90.00
_cell.angle_gamma   90.00
#
_symmetry.space_group_name_H-M   'P 1'
#
loop_
_entity.id
_entity.type
_entity.pdbx_description
1 polymer ?
#
loop_
_entity_poly.entity_id
_entity_poly.type
_entity_poly.pdbx_seq_one_letter_code
_entity_poly.pdbx_strand_id
1 'polypeptide(L)'
;GQLLIQLKKIKDDIKRISYRAKAAVILAEASDLTRANRQMVTAEKNARARTEDAEKGLALRYVASALADMQRPDQALKMLDDITSASERTSVLVSAANAQARTGDAAAALATADNIEEVRFRAVVLGHVALAQAQKGQSEAAEATLQIALAAVENIKIPFARSYAISRIALAMVR
;
A
#
# COMPACT_ATOMS: atom_id res chain seq x y z
N GLY A 1 -18.56 -7.57 18.11
CA GLY A 1 -19.97 -7.15 18.05
C GLY A 1 -20.17 -5.66 17.88
N GLN A 2 -19.71 -4.80 18.81
CA GLN A 2 -20.01 -3.35 18.81
C GLN A 2 -19.47 -2.61 17.60
N LEU A 3 -18.26 -2.90 17.14
CA LEU A 3 -17.67 -2.26 15.96
C LEU A 3 -18.56 -2.39 14.72
N LEU A 4 -19.09 -3.56 14.46
CA LEU A 4 -19.94 -3.80 13.28
C LEU A 4 -21.31 -3.12 13.36
N ILE A 5 -21.81 -2.89 14.57
CA ILE A 5 -23.05 -2.13 14.80
C ILE A 5 -22.79 -0.64 14.46
N GLN A 6 -21.66 -0.10 14.88
CA GLN A 6 -21.30 1.29 14.57
C GLN A 6 -21.09 1.51 13.07
N LEU A 7 -20.48 0.55 12.36
CA LEU A 7 -20.29 0.65 10.90
C LEU A 7 -21.61 0.80 10.13
N LYS A 8 -22.71 0.20 10.61
CA LYS A 8 -24.04 0.34 9.97
C LYS A 8 -24.63 1.75 10.09
N LYS A 9 -24.18 2.53 11.09
CA LYS A 9 -24.68 3.89 11.33
C LYS A 9 -24.00 4.95 10.44
N ILE A 10 -22.90 4.58 9.77
CA ILE A 10 -22.18 5.49 8.89
C ILE A 10 -22.97 5.68 7.59
N LYS A 11 -23.44 6.92 7.36
CA LYS A 11 -24.22 7.26 6.16
C LYS A 11 -23.36 7.36 4.90
N ASP A 12 -22.11 7.81 5.05
CA ASP A 12 -21.16 7.95 3.95
C ASP A 12 -20.64 6.56 3.54
N ASP A 13 -20.97 6.15 2.34
CA ASP A 13 -20.64 4.82 1.80
C ASP A 13 -19.13 4.60 1.68
N ILE A 14 -18.38 5.61 1.23
CA ILE A 14 -16.91 5.52 1.06
C ILE A 14 -16.25 5.36 2.43
N LYS A 15 -16.65 6.16 3.43
CA LYS A 15 -16.16 5.99 4.80
C LYS A 15 -16.52 4.62 5.36
N ARG A 16 -17.73 4.14 5.10
CA ARG A 16 -18.15 2.81 5.56
C ARG A 16 -17.31 1.69 4.95
N ILE A 17 -16.96 1.79 3.65
CA ILE A 17 -16.05 0.86 2.97
C ILE A 17 -14.66 0.92 3.60
N SER A 18 -14.09 2.11 3.77
CA SER A 18 -12.77 2.31 4.40
C SER A 18 -12.72 1.71 5.81
N TYR A 19 -13.71 1.98 6.65
CA TYR A 19 -13.75 1.43 8.01
C TYR A 19 -13.96 -0.08 8.05
N ARG A 20 -14.71 -0.67 7.09
CA ARG A 20 -14.79 -2.13 6.97
C ARG A 20 -13.44 -2.74 6.61
N ALA A 21 -12.73 -2.15 5.67
CA ALA A 21 -11.40 -2.58 5.27
C ALA A 21 -10.43 -2.53 6.47
N LYS A 22 -10.42 -1.42 7.22
CA LYS A 22 -9.62 -1.29 8.45
C LYS A 22 -10.04 -2.30 9.53
N ALA A 23 -11.33 -2.55 9.69
CA ALA A 23 -11.82 -3.56 10.64
C ALA A 23 -11.35 -4.97 10.26
N ALA A 24 -11.22 -5.27 8.95
CA ALA A 24 -10.66 -6.53 8.49
C ALA A 24 -9.19 -6.69 8.91
N VAL A 25 -8.38 -5.63 8.78
CA VAL A 25 -6.98 -5.63 9.23
C VAL A 25 -6.90 -5.92 10.73
N ILE A 26 -7.63 -5.17 11.56
CA ILE A 26 -7.64 -5.35 13.03
C ILE A 26 -8.08 -6.78 13.42
N LEU A 27 -9.08 -7.33 12.73
CA LEU A 27 -9.55 -8.70 12.98
C LEU A 27 -8.48 -9.74 12.57
N ALA A 28 -7.76 -9.50 11.49
CA ALA A 28 -6.67 -10.37 11.04
C ALA A 28 -5.50 -10.35 12.04
N GLU A 29 -5.12 -9.17 12.54
CA GLU A 29 -4.12 -9.02 13.60
C GLU A 29 -4.53 -9.73 14.89
N ALA A 30 -5.82 -9.75 15.21
CA ALA A 30 -6.40 -10.51 16.32
C ALA A 30 -6.61 -12.00 15.99
N SER A 31 -6.06 -12.50 14.90
CA SER A 31 -6.16 -13.90 14.43
C SER A 31 -7.60 -14.37 14.11
N ASP A 32 -8.57 -13.46 13.99
CA ASP A 32 -9.93 -13.78 13.58
C ASP A 32 -10.10 -13.68 12.05
N LEU A 33 -9.44 -14.59 11.36
CA LEU A 33 -9.40 -14.59 9.90
C LEU A 33 -10.78 -14.76 9.25
N THR A 34 -11.69 -15.47 9.91
CA THR A 34 -13.05 -15.68 9.40
C THR A 34 -13.83 -14.37 9.33
N ARG A 35 -13.84 -13.59 10.43
CA ARG A 35 -14.51 -12.29 10.42
C ARG A 35 -13.74 -11.27 9.58
N ALA A 36 -12.40 -11.29 9.59
CA ALA A 36 -11.57 -10.44 8.74
C ALA A 36 -11.94 -10.61 7.26
N ASN A 37 -11.94 -11.84 6.75
CA ASN A 37 -12.27 -12.12 5.36
C ASN A 37 -13.71 -11.69 5.02
N ARG A 38 -14.69 -11.91 5.90
CA ARG A 38 -16.07 -11.46 5.68
C ARG A 38 -16.17 -9.94 5.53
N GLN A 39 -15.43 -9.17 6.37
CA GLN A 39 -15.43 -7.71 6.25
C GLN A 39 -14.74 -7.27 4.96
N MET A 40 -13.63 -7.90 4.57
CA MET A 40 -12.90 -7.58 3.36
C MET A 40 -13.74 -7.84 2.10
N VAL A 41 -14.36 -9.02 1.98
CA VAL A 41 -15.26 -9.36 0.86
C VAL A 41 -16.43 -8.38 0.78
N THR A 42 -16.99 -7.98 1.92
CA THR A 42 -18.07 -6.99 1.93
C THR A 42 -17.58 -5.61 1.51
N ALA A 43 -16.40 -5.19 1.95
CA ALA A 43 -15.80 -3.90 1.55
C ALA A 43 -15.54 -3.87 0.04
N GLU A 44 -14.92 -4.92 -0.50
CA GLU A 44 -14.62 -5.04 -1.93
C GLU A 44 -15.89 -5.03 -2.77
N LYS A 45 -16.89 -5.84 -2.42
CA LYS A 45 -18.19 -5.84 -3.12
C LYS A 45 -18.81 -4.44 -3.18
N ASN A 46 -18.81 -3.72 -2.06
CA ASN A 46 -19.37 -2.39 -1.99
C ASN A 46 -18.53 -1.36 -2.78
N ALA A 47 -17.20 -1.50 -2.82
CA ALA A 47 -16.33 -0.66 -3.61
C ALA A 47 -16.56 -0.84 -5.11
N ARG A 48 -16.65 -2.09 -5.58
CA ARG A 48 -16.93 -2.43 -6.99
C ARG A 48 -18.32 -2.00 -7.45
N ALA A 49 -19.27 -1.89 -6.53
CA ALA A 49 -20.63 -1.43 -6.81
C ALA A 49 -20.76 0.09 -6.98
N ARG A 50 -19.69 0.87 -6.78
CA ARG A 50 -19.70 2.32 -7.06
C ARG A 50 -19.77 2.54 -8.58
N THR A 51 -20.61 3.47 -8.98
CA THR A 51 -20.84 3.82 -10.39
C THR A 51 -19.95 4.98 -10.84
N GLU A 52 -19.65 5.91 -9.94
CA GLU A 52 -18.74 7.03 -10.20
C GLU A 52 -17.30 6.56 -10.14
N ASP A 53 -16.53 6.74 -11.20
CA ASP A 53 -15.15 6.26 -11.32
C ASP A 53 -14.24 6.76 -10.20
N ALA A 54 -14.38 8.04 -9.82
CA ALA A 54 -13.60 8.62 -8.73
C ALA A 54 -13.92 7.96 -7.37
N GLU A 55 -15.20 7.72 -7.06
CA GLU A 55 -15.61 7.03 -5.85
C GLU A 55 -15.18 5.58 -5.84
N LYS A 56 -15.34 4.90 -6.98
CA LYS A 56 -14.91 3.50 -7.17
C LYS A 56 -13.41 3.38 -6.97
N GLY A 57 -12.62 4.22 -7.61
CA GLY A 57 -11.16 4.23 -7.48
C GLY A 57 -10.71 4.46 -6.04
N LEU A 58 -11.26 5.47 -5.37
CA LEU A 58 -10.98 5.77 -3.97
C LEU A 58 -11.36 4.61 -3.04
N ALA A 59 -12.54 4.01 -3.25
CA ALA A 59 -13.01 2.89 -2.43
C ALA A 59 -12.13 1.64 -2.62
N LEU A 60 -11.76 1.32 -3.87
CA LEU A 60 -10.87 0.20 -4.19
C LEU A 60 -9.47 0.40 -3.63
N ARG A 61 -8.94 1.64 -3.64
CA ARG A 61 -7.68 1.96 -2.97
C ARG A 61 -7.71 1.62 -1.47
N TYR A 62 -8.80 1.96 -0.76
CA TYR A 62 -8.92 1.60 0.66
C TYR A 62 -8.93 0.09 0.88
N VAL A 63 -9.60 -0.65 0.01
CA VAL A 63 -9.62 -2.12 0.05
C VAL A 63 -8.22 -2.67 -0.24
N ALA A 64 -7.56 -2.18 -1.29
CA ALA A 64 -6.22 -2.62 -1.68
C ALA A 64 -5.18 -2.35 -0.58
N SER A 65 -5.19 -1.15 0.02
CA SER A 65 -4.28 -0.84 1.13
C SER A 65 -4.50 -1.78 2.31
N ALA A 66 -5.75 -2.09 2.66
CA ALA A 66 -6.05 -3.03 3.74
C ALA A 66 -5.64 -4.48 3.39
N LEU A 67 -5.77 -4.90 2.13
CA LEU A 67 -5.26 -6.20 1.66
C LEU A 67 -3.73 -6.27 1.80
N ALA A 68 -3.02 -5.20 1.43
CA ALA A 68 -1.59 -5.09 1.61
C ALA A 68 -1.18 -5.16 3.09
N ASP A 69 -1.92 -4.50 3.98
CA ASP A 69 -1.69 -4.57 5.43
C ASP A 69 -1.96 -5.98 6.00
N MET A 70 -2.89 -6.72 5.41
CA MET A 70 -3.13 -8.14 5.70
C MET A 70 -2.12 -9.09 5.02
N GLN A 71 -1.03 -8.59 4.46
CA GLN A 71 0.01 -9.35 3.75
C GLN A 71 -0.53 -10.10 2.52
N ARG A 72 -1.47 -9.48 1.79
CA ARG A 72 -2.06 -10.00 0.54
C ARG A 72 -1.81 -9.05 -0.65
N PRO A 73 -0.52 -8.74 -0.96
CA PRO A 73 -0.20 -7.75 -1.99
C PRO A 73 -0.72 -8.12 -3.39
N ASP A 74 -0.73 -9.40 -3.74
CA ASP A 74 -1.23 -9.85 -5.05
C ASP A 74 -2.73 -9.58 -5.22
N GLN A 75 -3.50 -9.69 -4.13
CA GLN A 75 -4.92 -9.34 -4.16
C GLN A 75 -5.12 -7.82 -4.24
N ALA A 76 -4.25 -7.04 -3.59
CA ALA A 76 -4.26 -5.59 -3.70
C ALA A 76 -3.97 -5.14 -5.14
N LEU A 77 -2.98 -5.73 -5.80
CA LEU A 77 -2.61 -5.39 -7.19
C LEU A 77 -3.75 -5.68 -8.19
N LYS A 78 -4.56 -6.72 -7.97
CA LYS A 78 -5.75 -6.99 -8.80
C LYS A 78 -6.81 -5.88 -8.78
N MET A 79 -6.77 -4.98 -7.79
CA MET A 79 -7.68 -3.83 -7.78
C MET A 79 -7.32 -2.79 -8.85
N LEU A 80 -6.08 -2.78 -9.35
CA LEU A 80 -5.61 -1.82 -10.36
C LEU A 80 -6.40 -1.88 -11.66
N ASP A 81 -6.96 -3.04 -12.02
CA ASP A 81 -7.73 -3.22 -13.26
C ASP A 81 -9.00 -2.35 -13.28
N ASP A 82 -9.52 -2.02 -12.09
CA ASP A 82 -10.76 -1.26 -11.91
C ASP A 82 -10.50 0.20 -11.45
N ILE A 83 -9.25 0.64 -11.35
CA ILE A 83 -8.87 1.99 -10.90
C ILE A 83 -8.32 2.80 -12.08
N THR A 84 -9.02 3.85 -12.47
CA THR A 84 -8.64 4.76 -13.57
C THR A 84 -7.74 5.90 -13.09
N SER A 85 -7.90 6.37 -11.86
CA SER A 85 -7.13 7.47 -11.28
C SER A 85 -5.65 7.10 -11.06
N ALA A 86 -4.73 7.84 -11.66
CA ALA A 86 -3.29 7.65 -11.51
C ALA A 86 -2.83 7.75 -10.04
N SER A 87 -3.38 8.69 -9.27
CA SER A 87 -3.02 8.87 -7.86
C SER A 87 -3.47 7.70 -6.99
N GLU A 88 -4.66 7.14 -7.27
CA GLU A 88 -5.16 5.97 -6.55
C GLU A 88 -4.37 4.71 -6.93
N ARG A 89 -4.02 4.56 -8.21
CA ARG A 89 -3.13 3.48 -8.70
C ARG A 89 -1.77 3.54 -8.02
N THR A 90 -1.13 4.72 -7.99
CA THR A 90 0.14 4.94 -7.27
C THR A 90 0.03 4.51 -5.81
N SER A 91 -1.05 4.89 -5.12
CA SER A 91 -1.26 4.53 -3.72
C SER A 91 -1.37 3.01 -3.51
N VAL A 92 -2.02 2.30 -4.43
CA VAL A 92 -2.11 0.82 -4.40
C VAL A 92 -0.75 0.19 -4.63
N LEU A 93 0.00 0.63 -5.65
CA LEU A 93 1.34 0.14 -5.95
C LEU A 93 2.30 0.31 -4.76
N VAL A 94 2.29 1.50 -4.14
CA VAL A 94 3.10 1.78 -2.93
C VAL A 94 2.73 0.83 -1.79
N SER A 95 1.44 0.63 -1.53
CA SER A 95 0.99 -0.27 -0.45
C SER A 95 1.40 -1.72 -0.73
N ALA A 96 1.22 -2.20 -1.97
CA ALA A 96 1.56 -3.56 -2.36
C ALA A 96 3.08 -3.81 -2.31
N ALA A 97 3.89 -2.91 -2.89
CA ALA A 97 5.35 -3.03 -2.88
C ALA A 97 5.93 -3.04 -1.45
N ASN A 98 5.39 -2.17 -0.57
CA ASN A 98 5.78 -2.17 0.84
C ASN A 98 5.39 -3.48 1.56
N ALA A 99 4.24 -4.07 1.23
CA ALA A 99 3.84 -5.36 1.79
C ALA A 99 4.74 -6.50 1.30
N GLN A 100 5.06 -6.54 0.00
CA GLN A 100 6.00 -7.49 -0.59
C GLN A 100 7.38 -7.40 0.06
N ALA A 101 7.90 -6.17 0.27
CA ALA A 101 9.16 -5.95 0.97
C ALA A 101 9.11 -6.50 2.41
N ARG A 102 8.05 -6.20 3.17
CA ARG A 102 7.88 -6.71 4.55
C ARG A 102 7.79 -8.23 4.63
N THR A 103 7.14 -8.89 3.68
CA THR A 103 7.09 -10.35 3.60
C THR A 103 8.39 -10.96 3.08
N GLY A 104 9.28 -10.11 2.57
CA GLY A 104 10.61 -10.45 2.13
C GLY A 104 10.71 -10.89 0.69
N ASP A 105 9.69 -10.63 -0.08
CA ASP A 105 9.74 -10.77 -1.54
C ASP A 105 10.26 -9.46 -2.15
N ALA A 106 11.58 -9.25 -2.02
CA ALA A 106 12.23 -8.05 -2.55
C ALA A 106 12.14 -7.98 -4.07
N ALA A 107 12.15 -9.12 -4.77
CA ALA A 107 12.05 -9.15 -6.23
C ALA A 107 10.68 -8.66 -6.70
N ALA A 108 9.59 -9.15 -6.09
CA ALA A 108 8.26 -8.67 -6.40
C ALA A 108 8.09 -7.18 -6.01
N ALA A 109 8.65 -6.76 -4.87
CA ALA A 109 8.60 -5.38 -4.43
C ALA A 109 9.29 -4.42 -5.42
N LEU A 110 10.46 -4.78 -5.95
CA LEU A 110 11.16 -4.02 -6.98
C LEU A 110 10.35 -3.95 -8.27
N ALA A 111 9.85 -5.08 -8.76
CA ALA A 111 9.02 -5.14 -9.96
C ALA A 111 7.74 -4.28 -9.82
N THR A 112 7.12 -4.27 -8.64
CA THR A 112 5.97 -3.41 -8.36
C THR A 112 6.36 -1.93 -8.29
N ALA A 113 7.53 -1.61 -7.71
CA ALA A 113 8.03 -0.25 -7.62
C ALA A 113 8.33 0.37 -8.99
N ASP A 114 8.78 -0.42 -9.97
CA ASP A 114 9.04 0.03 -11.33
C ASP A 114 7.77 0.55 -12.05
N ASN A 115 6.59 0.10 -11.63
CA ASN A 115 5.31 0.60 -12.13
C ASN A 115 4.83 1.89 -11.45
N ILE A 116 5.58 2.42 -10.47
CA ILE A 116 5.27 3.70 -9.82
C ILE A 116 5.86 4.84 -10.66
N GLU A 117 5.01 5.56 -11.37
CA GLU A 117 5.44 6.68 -12.24
C GLU A 117 6.01 7.85 -11.43
N GLU A 118 5.41 8.15 -10.27
CA GLU A 118 5.85 9.26 -9.43
C GLU A 118 7.17 8.94 -8.71
N VAL A 119 8.26 9.52 -9.21
CA VAL A 119 9.65 9.29 -8.76
C VAL A 119 9.81 9.38 -7.23
N ARG A 120 9.12 10.35 -6.58
CA ARG A 120 9.20 10.52 -5.11
C ARG A 120 8.68 9.31 -4.36
N PHE A 121 7.59 8.70 -4.80
CA PHE A 121 7.02 7.52 -4.14
C PHE A 121 7.82 6.26 -4.48
N ARG A 122 8.27 6.14 -5.73
CA ARG A 122 9.17 5.04 -6.13
C ARG A 122 10.45 5.04 -5.30
N ALA A 123 11.11 6.18 -5.13
CA ALA A 123 12.32 6.31 -4.32
C ALA A 123 12.09 5.90 -2.85
N VAL A 124 10.96 6.29 -2.25
CA VAL A 124 10.61 5.89 -0.88
C VAL A 124 10.39 4.38 -0.77
N VAL A 125 9.69 3.77 -1.73
CA VAL A 125 9.48 2.32 -1.76
C VAL A 125 10.81 1.58 -1.89
N LEU A 126 11.70 2.02 -2.79
CA LEU A 126 13.04 1.45 -2.93
C LEU A 126 13.83 1.52 -1.62
N GLY A 127 13.74 2.63 -0.87
CA GLY A 127 14.34 2.73 0.46
C GLY A 127 13.79 1.69 1.44
N HIS A 128 12.48 1.41 1.41
CA HIS A 128 11.88 0.37 2.26
C HIS A 128 12.31 -1.04 1.82
N VAL A 129 12.48 -1.29 0.51
CA VAL A 129 12.99 -2.57 0.00
C VAL A 129 14.44 -2.78 0.45
N ALA A 130 15.29 -1.75 0.32
CA ALA A 130 16.67 -1.81 0.78
C ALA A 130 16.76 -2.13 2.28
N LEU A 131 15.91 -1.49 3.12
CA LEU A 131 15.84 -1.82 4.53
C LEU A 131 15.46 -3.29 4.77
N ALA A 132 14.43 -3.78 4.08
CA ALA A 132 13.99 -5.17 4.23
C ALA A 132 15.08 -6.17 3.81
N GLN A 133 15.84 -5.88 2.74
CA GLN A 133 17.00 -6.66 2.31
C GLN A 133 18.10 -6.66 3.38
N ALA A 134 18.44 -5.48 3.94
CA ALA A 134 19.44 -5.36 4.99
C ALA A 134 19.06 -6.16 6.25
N GLN A 135 17.81 -6.10 6.67
CA GLN A 135 17.29 -6.86 7.81
C GLN A 135 17.37 -8.38 7.61
N LYS A 136 17.40 -8.83 6.35
CA LYS A 136 17.62 -10.25 5.98
C LYS A 136 19.07 -10.62 5.75
N GLY A 137 20.02 -9.73 6.04
CA GLY A 137 21.45 -9.94 5.83
C GLY A 137 21.89 -9.86 4.36
N GLN A 138 21.06 -9.39 3.46
CA GLN A 138 21.35 -9.21 2.03
C GLN A 138 22.03 -7.85 1.77
N SER A 139 23.19 -7.60 2.40
CA SER A 139 23.82 -6.29 2.46
C SER A 139 24.15 -5.70 1.09
N GLU A 140 24.70 -6.49 0.18
CA GLU A 140 25.05 -6.04 -1.18
C GLU A 140 23.79 -5.63 -1.98
N ALA A 141 22.74 -6.43 -1.91
CA ALA A 141 21.48 -6.12 -2.58
C ALA A 141 20.81 -4.87 -1.97
N ALA A 142 20.88 -4.71 -0.65
CA ALA A 142 20.37 -3.55 0.06
C ALA A 142 21.10 -2.27 -0.35
N GLU A 143 22.43 -2.32 -0.45
CA GLU A 143 23.24 -1.19 -0.89
C GLU A 143 22.93 -0.82 -2.35
N ALA A 144 22.86 -1.79 -3.24
CA ALA A 144 22.51 -1.55 -4.65
C ALA A 144 21.12 -0.91 -4.78
N THR A 145 20.13 -1.43 -4.05
CA THR A 145 18.77 -0.86 -4.06
C THR A 145 18.73 0.55 -3.49
N LEU A 146 19.49 0.82 -2.43
CA LEU A 146 19.60 2.14 -1.84
C LEU A 146 20.22 3.15 -2.80
N GLN A 147 21.26 2.78 -3.53
CA GLN A 147 21.89 3.65 -4.54
C GLN A 147 20.88 4.02 -5.64
N ILE A 148 20.06 3.08 -6.09
CA ILE A 148 18.97 3.36 -7.05
C ILE A 148 17.97 4.34 -6.45
N ALA A 149 17.59 4.17 -5.18
CA ALA A 149 16.66 5.07 -4.49
C ALA A 149 17.24 6.51 -4.41
N LEU A 150 18.49 6.65 -4.05
CA LEU A 150 19.16 7.95 -3.93
C LEU A 150 19.31 8.62 -5.31
N ALA A 151 19.72 7.90 -6.34
CA ALA A 151 19.80 8.41 -7.70
C ALA A 151 18.42 8.87 -8.22
N ALA A 152 17.34 8.15 -7.87
CA ALA A 152 15.99 8.59 -8.20
C ALA A 152 15.62 9.92 -7.52
N VAL A 153 16.04 10.11 -6.27
CA VAL A 153 15.79 11.37 -5.52
C VAL A 153 16.48 12.57 -6.15
N GLU A 154 17.67 12.42 -6.70
CA GLU A 154 18.38 13.50 -7.38
C GLU A 154 17.61 14.07 -8.57
N ASN A 155 16.81 13.25 -9.24
CA ASN A 155 15.96 13.63 -10.36
C ASN A 155 14.67 14.35 -9.95
N ILE A 156 14.37 14.46 -8.65
CA ILE A 156 13.18 15.16 -8.16
C ILE A 156 13.43 16.67 -8.22
N LYS A 157 12.77 17.38 -9.14
CA LYS A 157 12.96 18.82 -9.36
C LYS A 157 12.35 19.68 -8.25
N ILE A 158 11.28 19.21 -7.61
CA ILE A 158 10.56 19.96 -6.56
C ILE A 158 11.30 19.80 -5.22
N PRO A 159 11.87 20.88 -4.62
CA PRO A 159 12.68 20.77 -3.40
C PRO A 159 11.97 20.11 -2.24
N PHE A 160 10.70 20.45 -2.01
CA PHE A 160 9.89 19.84 -0.95
C PHE A 160 9.71 18.33 -1.15
N ALA A 161 9.40 17.89 -2.38
CA ALA A 161 9.24 16.48 -2.69
C ALA A 161 10.57 15.71 -2.54
N ARG A 162 11.69 16.35 -2.91
CA ARG A 162 13.04 15.79 -2.72
C ARG A 162 13.35 15.61 -1.23
N SER A 163 13.15 16.66 -0.42
CA SER A 163 13.38 16.60 1.02
C SER A 163 12.50 15.56 1.70
N TYR A 164 11.23 15.45 1.27
CA TYR A 164 10.32 14.40 1.75
C TYR A 164 10.87 13.00 1.47
N ALA A 165 11.27 12.71 0.22
CA ALA A 165 11.81 11.41 -0.15
C ALA A 165 13.09 11.06 0.63
N ILE A 166 14.04 12.01 0.73
CA ILE A 166 15.28 11.83 1.53
C ILE A 166 14.95 11.49 2.98
N SER A 167 14.08 12.27 3.61
CA SER A 167 13.72 12.06 5.03
C SER A 167 13.05 10.70 5.25
N ARG A 168 12.23 10.24 4.32
CA ARG A 168 11.57 8.92 4.41
C ARG A 168 12.56 7.77 4.24
N ILE A 169 13.51 7.89 3.31
CA ILE A 169 14.58 6.91 3.12
C ILE A 169 15.48 6.86 4.37
N ALA A 170 15.91 8.03 4.88
CA ALA A 170 16.73 8.10 6.08
C ALA A 170 16.04 7.49 7.31
N LEU A 171 14.74 7.78 7.50
CA LEU A 171 13.95 7.18 8.59
C LEU A 171 13.83 5.64 8.46
N ALA A 172 13.78 5.11 7.26
CA ALA A 172 13.79 3.67 7.05
C ALA A 172 15.12 3.04 7.47
N MET A 173 16.23 3.73 7.24
CA MET A 173 17.58 3.21 7.56
C MET A 173 17.97 3.25 9.04
N VAL A 174 17.30 4.07 9.86
CA VAL A 174 17.59 4.22 11.31
C VAL A 174 16.81 3.22 12.18
N ARG A 175 15.86 2.48 11.62
CA ARG A 175 15.04 1.46 12.31
C ARG A 175 15.62 0.07 12.16
#